data_4b700689d3c126e1a8369b8313e2aece
#
_entry.id   4b700689d3c126e1a8369b8313e2aece
#
_cell.length_a   1.000
_cell.length_b   1.000
_cell.length_c   1.000
_cell.angle_alpha   90.00
_cell.angle_beta   90.00
_cell.angle_gamma   90.00
#
_symmetry.space_group_name_H-M   'P 1'
#
loop_
_entity.id
_entity.type
_entity.pdbx_description
1 polymer ?
#
loop_
_entity_poly.entity_id
_entity_poly.type
_entity_poly.pdbx_seq_one_letter_code
_entity_poly.pdbx_strand_id
1 'polypeptide(L)'
;VLGRWNEAYDLWDESRAVALLTTFGVRDLADREYGTLSEGERKRVQISRALMADPELLLLDEPAAGLDLGGREDLLKRFSIFASDPSAPASILVTHHIEEIPAGTTHALILKDGQIAVSGPIGDVITSEHMSAVFELAMEVNFDGSRFFARAR
;
A
#
# COMPACT_ATOMS: atom_id res chain seq x y z
N VAL A 1 -17.21 -4.69 -3.35
CA VAL A 1 -18.13 -3.99 -2.47
C VAL A 1 -19.38 -4.80 -2.35
N LEU A 2 -19.53 -5.45 -1.20
CA LEU A 2 -20.72 -6.22 -0.86
C LEU A 2 -21.80 -5.22 -0.44
N GLY A 3 -22.86 -5.03 -1.22
CA GLY A 3 -24.08 -4.51 -0.66
C GLY A 3 -24.87 -3.45 -1.41
N ARG A 4 -24.36 -2.83 -2.47
CA ARG A 4 -25.13 -1.79 -3.19
C ARG A 4 -25.46 -2.17 -4.65
N TRP A 5 -25.91 -3.37 -4.88
CA TRP A 5 -26.20 -3.85 -6.24
C TRP A 5 -27.45 -3.19 -6.89
N ASN A 6 -28.29 -2.49 -6.09
CA ASN A 6 -29.54 -1.90 -6.56
C ASN A 6 -29.73 -0.43 -6.17
N GLU A 7 -28.72 0.24 -5.58
CA GLU A 7 -28.83 1.67 -5.32
C GLU A 7 -28.27 2.45 -6.51
N ALA A 8 -29.04 3.43 -6.99
CA ALA A 8 -28.55 4.38 -7.98
C ALA A 8 -27.40 5.19 -7.35
N TYR A 9 -26.25 5.26 -8.01
CA TYR A 9 -25.18 6.17 -7.62
C TYR A 9 -25.67 7.61 -7.73
N ASP A 10 -25.44 8.40 -6.69
CA ASP A 10 -25.77 9.82 -6.69
C ASP A 10 -24.54 10.68 -7.07
N LEU A 11 -24.76 11.98 -7.20
CA LEU A 11 -23.69 12.93 -7.52
C LEU A 11 -22.57 12.97 -6.49
N TRP A 12 -22.86 12.59 -5.24
CA TRP A 12 -21.86 12.52 -4.18
C TRP A 12 -20.95 11.31 -4.35
N ASP A 13 -21.52 10.16 -4.70
CA ASP A 13 -20.77 8.94 -5.02
C ASP A 13 -19.84 9.18 -6.22
N GLU A 14 -20.32 9.87 -7.25
CA GLU A 14 -19.53 10.21 -8.43
C GLU A 14 -18.37 11.16 -8.07
N SER A 15 -18.66 12.21 -7.31
CA SER A 15 -17.64 13.18 -6.86
C SER A 15 -16.55 12.51 -6.03
N ARG A 16 -16.94 11.61 -5.11
CA ARG A 16 -16.01 10.83 -4.28
C ARG A 16 -15.16 9.87 -5.13
N ALA A 17 -15.77 9.19 -6.09
CA ALA A 17 -15.02 8.31 -7.01
C ALA A 17 -13.98 9.09 -7.79
N VAL A 18 -14.35 10.24 -8.35
CA VAL A 18 -13.43 11.13 -9.07
C VAL A 18 -12.27 11.60 -8.17
N ALA A 19 -12.55 11.98 -6.93
CA ALA A 19 -11.53 12.40 -5.98
C ALA A 19 -10.53 11.26 -5.69
N LEU A 20 -11.01 10.04 -5.41
CA LEU A 20 -10.17 8.88 -5.15
C LEU A 20 -9.34 8.47 -6.38
N LEU A 21 -9.94 8.44 -7.58
CA LEU A 21 -9.22 8.17 -8.82
C LEU A 21 -8.13 9.23 -9.07
N THR A 22 -8.38 10.49 -8.71
CA THR A 22 -7.40 11.57 -8.81
C THR A 22 -6.25 11.36 -7.84
N THR A 23 -6.54 11.03 -6.58
CA THR A 23 -5.54 10.73 -5.55
C THR A 23 -4.60 9.62 -6.01
N PHE A 24 -5.14 8.55 -6.57
CA PHE A 24 -4.34 7.43 -7.07
C PHE A 24 -3.87 7.59 -8.54
N GLY A 25 -4.10 8.76 -9.18
CA GLY A 25 -3.55 9.11 -10.49
C GLY A 25 -4.08 8.30 -11.65
N VAL A 26 -5.34 7.90 -11.57
CA VAL A 26 -6.04 7.13 -12.62
C VAL A 26 -7.34 7.81 -13.05
N ARG A 27 -7.48 9.12 -12.79
CA ARG A 27 -8.68 9.90 -13.14
C ARG A 27 -8.97 9.87 -14.65
N ASP A 28 -7.92 9.97 -15.47
CA ASP A 28 -8.06 10.00 -16.92
C ASP A 28 -8.48 8.66 -17.53
N LEU A 29 -8.55 7.62 -16.70
CA LEU A 29 -8.95 6.28 -17.09
C LEU A 29 -10.41 5.97 -16.72
N ALA A 30 -11.16 6.93 -16.16
CA ALA A 30 -12.49 6.70 -15.62
C ALA A 30 -13.47 6.11 -16.64
N ASP A 31 -13.35 6.50 -17.93
CA ASP A 31 -14.19 6.04 -19.01
C ASP A 31 -13.63 4.82 -19.77
N ARG A 32 -12.50 4.29 -19.34
CA ARG A 32 -11.88 3.12 -19.98
C ARG A 32 -12.42 1.81 -19.40
N GLU A 33 -12.54 0.82 -20.26
CA GLU A 33 -12.88 -0.54 -19.83
C GLU A 33 -11.79 -1.09 -18.90
N TYR A 34 -12.16 -1.57 -17.71
CA TYR A 34 -11.26 -2.11 -16.70
C TYR A 34 -10.30 -3.20 -17.23
N GLY A 35 -10.80 -4.05 -18.15
CA GLY A 35 -10.02 -5.11 -18.78
C GLY A 35 -8.86 -4.61 -19.67
N THR A 36 -8.90 -3.35 -20.10
CA THR A 36 -7.87 -2.73 -20.96
C THR A 36 -6.77 -2.02 -20.15
N LEU A 37 -6.94 -1.94 -18.84
CA LEU A 37 -5.99 -1.28 -17.95
C LEU A 37 -4.76 -2.16 -17.72
N SER A 38 -3.60 -1.52 -17.58
CA SER A 38 -2.38 -2.18 -17.09
C SER A 38 -2.55 -2.70 -15.67
N GLU A 39 -1.67 -3.60 -15.22
CA GLU A 39 -1.69 -4.15 -13.86
C GLU A 39 -1.64 -3.04 -12.79
N GLY A 40 -0.74 -2.06 -12.95
CA GLY A 40 -0.61 -0.96 -12.01
C GLY A 40 -1.82 -0.02 -12.00
N GLU A 41 -2.42 0.24 -13.17
CA GLU A 41 -3.67 1.00 -13.26
C GLU A 41 -4.82 0.26 -12.57
N ARG A 42 -4.95 -1.05 -12.80
CA ARG A 42 -5.96 -1.88 -12.14
C ARG A 42 -5.83 -1.87 -10.62
N LYS A 43 -4.62 -2.03 -10.08
CA LYS A 43 -4.37 -1.98 -8.63
C LYS A 43 -4.79 -0.65 -8.03
N ARG A 44 -4.45 0.47 -8.67
CA ARG A 44 -4.84 1.81 -8.20
C ARG A 44 -6.36 2.03 -8.25
N VAL A 45 -7.03 1.52 -9.27
CA VAL A 45 -8.51 1.53 -9.35
C VAL A 45 -9.11 0.65 -8.24
N GLN A 46 -8.53 -0.52 -7.95
CA GLN A 46 -9.00 -1.40 -6.87
C GLN A 46 -8.87 -0.75 -5.49
N ILE A 47 -7.76 -0.06 -5.22
CA ILE A 47 -7.57 0.69 -3.97
C ILE A 47 -8.63 1.81 -3.88
N SER A 48 -8.80 2.59 -4.94
CA SER A 48 -9.83 3.64 -5.00
C SER A 48 -11.24 3.07 -4.75
N ARG A 49 -11.56 1.92 -5.34
CA ARG A 49 -12.83 1.22 -5.12
C ARG A 49 -13.00 0.74 -3.67
N ALA A 50 -11.95 0.22 -3.04
CA ALA A 50 -12.03 -0.20 -1.64
C ALA A 50 -12.34 0.99 -0.72
N LEU A 51 -11.78 2.15 -1.02
CA LEU A 51 -12.00 3.40 -0.27
C LEU A 51 -13.37 4.03 -0.49
N MET A 52 -14.10 3.66 -1.55
CA MET A 52 -15.49 4.12 -1.76
C MET A 52 -16.43 3.69 -0.63
N ALA A 53 -16.13 2.58 0.04
CA ALA A 53 -16.93 2.07 1.15
C ALA A 53 -16.73 2.82 2.48
N ASP A 54 -15.86 3.83 2.50
CA ASP A 54 -15.47 4.59 3.69
C ASP A 54 -15.01 3.70 4.85
N PRO A 55 -14.01 2.83 4.63
CA PRO A 55 -13.60 1.86 5.63
C PRO A 55 -12.86 2.53 6.79
N GLU A 56 -13.00 2.02 8.00
CA GLU A 56 -12.16 2.42 9.14
C GLU A 56 -10.74 1.82 9.05
N LEU A 57 -10.61 0.70 8.35
CA LEU A 57 -9.35 -0.02 8.14
C LEU A 57 -9.22 -0.44 6.68
N LEU A 58 -8.09 -0.09 6.06
CA LEU A 58 -7.68 -0.54 4.73
C LEU A 58 -6.60 -1.62 4.86
N LEU A 59 -6.87 -2.81 4.35
CA LEU A 59 -5.90 -3.90 4.29
C LEU A 59 -5.45 -4.10 2.84
N LEU A 60 -4.15 -3.98 2.62
CA LEU A 60 -3.50 -4.15 1.32
C LEU A 60 -2.53 -5.35 1.38
N ASP A 61 -2.84 -6.38 0.63
CA ASP A 61 -2.02 -7.58 0.53
C ASP A 61 -1.22 -7.53 -0.77
N GLU A 62 0.09 -7.39 -0.66
CA GLU A 62 1.07 -7.26 -1.74
C GLU A 62 0.62 -6.30 -2.87
N PRO A 63 0.27 -5.04 -2.56
CA PRO A 63 -0.32 -4.14 -3.55
C PRO A 63 0.61 -3.80 -4.70
N ALA A 64 1.93 -3.90 -4.51
CA ALA A 64 2.93 -3.60 -5.53
C ALA A 64 3.42 -4.83 -6.30
N ALA A 65 2.96 -6.05 -5.96
CA ALA A 65 3.36 -7.27 -6.64
C ALA A 65 3.02 -7.22 -8.15
N GLY A 66 3.97 -7.63 -8.99
CA GLY A 66 3.81 -7.66 -10.45
C GLY A 66 3.95 -6.30 -11.14
N LEU A 67 4.20 -5.22 -10.40
CA LEU A 67 4.48 -3.92 -10.99
C LEU A 67 5.95 -3.81 -11.42
N ASP A 68 6.19 -3.07 -12.49
CA ASP A 68 7.53 -2.60 -12.80
C ASP A 68 8.01 -1.56 -11.77
N LEU A 69 9.28 -1.20 -11.83
CA LEU A 69 9.87 -0.25 -10.90
C LEU A 69 9.12 1.08 -10.86
N GLY A 70 8.74 1.63 -12.02
CA GLY A 70 8.06 2.91 -12.11
C GLY A 70 6.65 2.87 -11.52
N GLY A 71 5.89 1.82 -11.84
CA GLY A 71 4.55 1.60 -11.30
C GLY A 71 4.53 1.39 -9.79
N ARG A 72 5.53 0.64 -9.26
CA ARG A 72 5.72 0.45 -7.82
C ARG A 72 6.00 1.78 -7.11
N GLU A 73 6.96 2.55 -7.59
CA GLU A 73 7.35 3.82 -6.97
C GLU A 73 6.20 4.84 -7.00
N ASP A 74 5.46 4.94 -8.10
CA ASP A 74 4.29 5.81 -8.20
C ASP A 74 3.19 5.39 -7.21
N LEU A 75 2.90 4.08 -7.10
CA LEU A 75 1.92 3.56 -6.15
C LEU A 75 2.31 3.89 -4.70
N LEU A 76 3.55 3.60 -4.30
CA LEU A 76 4.02 3.83 -2.94
C LEU A 76 4.04 5.32 -2.57
N LYS A 77 4.45 6.18 -3.50
CA LYS A 77 4.40 7.64 -3.32
C LYS A 77 2.96 8.13 -3.08
N ARG A 78 2.01 7.68 -3.91
CA ARG A 78 0.60 8.07 -3.77
C ARG A 78 0.00 7.54 -2.48
N PHE A 79 0.35 6.32 -2.11
CA PHE A 79 -0.10 5.74 -0.85
C PHE A 79 0.46 6.50 0.35
N SER A 80 1.74 6.92 0.33
CA SER A 80 2.33 7.74 1.39
C SER A 80 1.62 9.09 1.54
N ILE A 81 1.28 9.75 0.42
CA ILE A 81 0.53 11.01 0.43
C ILE A 81 -0.87 10.78 1.01
N PHE A 82 -1.57 9.74 0.55
CA PHE A 82 -2.90 9.40 1.04
C PHE A 82 -2.88 9.09 2.56
N ALA A 83 -1.96 8.26 3.02
CA ALA A 83 -1.85 7.88 4.43
C ALA A 83 -1.42 9.04 5.35
N SER A 84 -0.90 10.13 4.80
CA SER A 84 -0.58 11.35 5.54
C SER A 84 -1.80 12.25 5.78
N ASP A 85 -2.94 11.97 5.14
CA ASP A 85 -4.19 12.68 5.38
C ASP A 85 -4.80 12.21 6.72
N PRO A 86 -5.05 13.13 7.67
CA PRO A 86 -5.66 12.76 8.96
C PRO A 86 -7.03 12.10 8.84
N SER A 87 -7.73 12.28 7.73
CA SER A 87 -9.02 11.65 7.45
C SER A 87 -8.89 10.27 6.78
N ALA A 88 -7.68 9.86 6.42
CA ALA A 88 -7.47 8.55 5.83
C ALA A 88 -7.72 7.43 6.85
N PRO A 89 -8.26 6.27 6.43
CA PRO A 89 -8.41 5.12 7.31
C PRO A 89 -7.06 4.60 7.81
N ALA A 90 -7.06 3.97 8.97
CA ALA A 90 -5.92 3.17 9.38
C ALA A 90 -5.59 2.16 8.28
N SER A 91 -4.29 1.96 7.98
CA SER A 91 -3.89 1.11 6.87
C SER A 91 -2.88 0.06 7.31
N ILE A 92 -3.07 -1.16 6.84
CA ILE A 92 -2.13 -2.27 7.00
C ILE A 92 -1.68 -2.69 5.60
N LEU A 93 -0.38 -2.66 5.36
CA LEU A 93 0.23 -3.13 4.14
C LEU A 93 1.03 -4.40 4.44
N VAL A 94 0.68 -5.49 3.74
CA VAL A 94 1.42 -6.75 3.79
C VAL A 94 2.35 -6.80 2.58
N THR A 95 3.62 -7.03 2.80
CA THR A 95 4.63 -7.22 1.75
C THR A 95 5.77 -8.10 2.24
N HIS A 96 6.48 -8.72 1.32
CA HIS A 96 7.73 -9.42 1.58
C HIS A 96 8.96 -8.65 1.06
N HIS A 97 8.75 -7.41 0.59
CA HIS A 97 9.79 -6.51 0.09
C HIS A 97 9.94 -5.30 1.00
N ILE A 98 11.13 -5.14 1.58
CA ILE A 98 11.41 -4.02 2.49
C ILE A 98 11.33 -2.65 1.78
N GLU A 99 11.65 -2.62 0.49
CA GLU A 99 11.59 -1.43 -0.35
C GLU A 99 10.15 -0.98 -0.65
N GLU A 100 9.17 -1.83 -0.37
CA GLU A 100 7.74 -1.52 -0.54
C GLU A 100 7.09 -0.89 0.70
N ILE A 101 7.86 -0.68 1.76
CA ILE A 101 7.39 0.04 2.94
C ILE A 101 7.23 1.53 2.57
N PRO A 102 5.99 2.09 2.59
CA PRO A 102 5.77 3.48 2.24
C PRO A 102 6.40 4.43 3.26
N ALA A 103 6.82 5.61 2.81
CA ALA A 103 7.24 6.67 3.72
C ALA A 103 6.07 7.03 4.68
N GLY A 104 6.41 7.30 5.94
CA GLY A 104 5.41 7.61 6.97
C GLY A 104 4.81 6.39 7.66
N THR A 105 5.18 5.16 7.30
CA THR A 105 4.80 3.97 8.06
C THR A 105 5.28 4.07 9.50
N THR A 106 4.39 3.89 10.47
CA THR A 106 4.67 4.12 11.89
C THR A 106 5.11 2.87 12.62
N HIS A 107 4.52 1.73 12.30
CA HIS A 107 4.75 0.45 12.98
C HIS A 107 4.99 -0.66 11.96
N ALA A 108 5.70 -1.69 12.39
CA ALA A 108 5.88 -2.90 11.62
C ALA A 108 5.69 -4.13 12.49
N LEU A 109 5.37 -5.24 11.84
CA LEU A 109 5.28 -6.56 12.41
C LEU A 109 5.92 -7.53 11.44
N ILE A 110 6.86 -8.34 11.89
CA ILE A 110 7.52 -9.38 11.09
C ILE A 110 7.01 -10.74 11.53
N LEU A 111 6.59 -11.54 10.56
CA LEU A 111 6.17 -12.93 10.76
C LEU A 111 7.30 -13.87 10.34
N LYS A 112 7.54 -14.90 11.15
CA LYS A 112 8.40 -16.04 10.82
C LYS A 112 7.72 -17.33 11.29
N ASP A 113 7.63 -18.33 10.44
CA ASP A 113 7.04 -19.64 10.74
C ASP A 113 5.61 -19.56 11.34
N GLY A 114 4.81 -18.62 10.84
CA GLY A 114 3.44 -18.38 11.29
C GLY A 114 3.31 -17.71 12.66
N GLN A 115 4.41 -17.21 13.23
CA GLN A 115 4.44 -16.51 14.51
C GLN A 115 4.98 -15.08 14.35
N ILE A 116 4.61 -14.21 15.31
CA ILE A 116 5.18 -12.86 15.38
C ILE A 116 6.61 -12.98 15.89
N ALA A 117 7.58 -12.67 15.03
CA ALA A 117 8.98 -12.63 15.41
C ALA A 117 9.33 -11.34 16.15
N VAL A 118 8.85 -10.21 15.65
CA VAL A 118 9.04 -8.88 16.26
C VAL A 118 7.93 -7.94 15.80
N SER A 119 7.52 -7.00 16.67
CA SER A 119 6.54 -5.96 16.35
C SER A 119 6.81 -4.70 17.18
N GLY A 120 6.48 -3.53 16.64
CA GLY A 120 6.64 -2.25 17.32
C GLY A 120 6.83 -1.07 16.37
N PRO A 121 7.38 0.04 16.86
CA PRO A 121 7.76 1.18 16.02
C PRO A 121 8.69 0.73 14.89
N ILE A 122 8.48 1.27 13.69
CA ILE A 122 9.15 0.74 12.49
C ILE A 122 10.68 0.78 12.58
N GLY A 123 11.24 1.84 13.14
CA GLY A 123 12.68 2.00 13.29
C GLY A 123 13.32 0.97 14.23
N ASP A 124 12.54 0.45 15.20
CA ASP A 124 12.99 -0.57 16.14
C ASP A 124 12.86 -1.99 15.54
N VAL A 125 11.92 -2.16 14.61
CA VAL A 125 11.61 -3.46 13.99
C VAL A 125 12.47 -3.72 12.75
N ILE A 126 12.57 -2.74 11.85
CA ILE A 126 13.27 -2.89 10.58
C ILE A 126 14.75 -2.57 10.75
N THR A 127 15.47 -3.51 11.34
CA THR A 127 16.91 -3.41 11.65
C THR A 127 17.71 -4.52 10.97
N SER A 128 19.01 -4.30 10.77
CA SER A 128 19.92 -5.33 10.23
C SER A 128 19.92 -6.59 11.10
N GLU A 129 19.80 -6.44 12.41
CA GLU A 129 19.80 -7.55 13.36
C GLU A 129 18.54 -8.42 13.19
N HIS A 130 17.35 -7.81 13.25
CA HIS A 130 16.09 -8.52 13.13
C HIS A 130 15.93 -9.16 11.73
N MET A 131 16.28 -8.41 10.69
CA MET A 131 16.20 -8.95 9.32
C MET A 131 17.16 -10.12 9.12
N SER A 132 18.39 -10.03 9.67
CA SER A 132 19.34 -11.14 9.60
C SER A 132 18.84 -12.38 10.35
N ALA A 133 18.23 -12.21 11.51
CA ALA A 133 17.68 -13.31 12.31
C ALA A 133 16.46 -13.98 11.64
N VAL A 134 15.58 -13.17 11.00
CA VAL A 134 14.38 -13.68 10.33
C VAL A 134 14.73 -14.43 9.05
N PHE A 135 15.60 -13.87 8.21
CA PHE A 135 15.98 -14.46 6.92
C PHE A 135 17.14 -15.46 7.02
N GLU A 136 17.76 -15.63 8.20
CA GLU A 136 18.90 -16.51 8.41
C GLU A 136 20.07 -16.22 7.46
N LEU A 137 20.23 -14.94 7.13
CA LEU A 137 21.22 -14.43 6.20
C LEU A 137 21.76 -13.09 6.72
N ALA A 138 23.08 -12.88 6.64
CA ALA A 138 23.64 -11.59 7.03
C ALA A 138 23.07 -10.47 6.13
N MET A 139 22.25 -9.62 6.71
CA MET A 139 21.56 -8.52 6.03
C MET A 139 22.11 -7.18 6.52
N GLU A 140 22.17 -6.22 5.61
CA GLU A 140 22.40 -4.82 5.92
C GLU A 140 21.16 -4.04 5.54
N VAL A 141 20.54 -3.40 6.53
CA VAL A 141 19.37 -2.52 6.35
C VAL A 141 19.83 -1.08 6.42
N ASN A 142 19.40 -0.27 5.47
CA ASN A 142 19.67 1.15 5.41
C ASN A 142 18.34 1.92 5.35
N PHE A 143 18.37 3.15 5.87
CA PHE A 143 17.27 4.12 5.81
C PHE A 143 17.79 5.43 5.22
N ASP A 144 17.19 5.90 4.15
CA ASP A 144 17.63 7.12 3.45
C ASP A 144 17.00 8.43 3.99
N GLY A 145 16.27 8.34 5.10
CA GLY A 145 15.48 9.43 5.67
C GLY A 145 14.01 9.39 5.26
N SER A 146 13.64 8.50 4.35
CA SER A 146 12.28 8.34 3.83
C SER A 146 11.86 6.87 3.81
N ARG A 147 12.72 5.98 3.31
CA ARG A 147 12.40 4.57 3.05
C ARG A 147 13.53 3.64 3.48
N PHE A 148 13.17 2.40 3.73
CA PHE A 148 14.10 1.32 4.03
C PHE A 148 14.49 0.56 2.76
N PHE A 149 15.72 0.06 2.74
CA PHE A 149 16.21 -0.90 1.77
C PHE A 149 17.21 -1.84 2.41
N ALA A 150 17.28 -3.07 1.91
CA ALA A 150 18.14 -4.09 2.45
C ALA A 150 18.92 -4.80 1.36
N ARG A 151 20.11 -5.30 1.73
CA ARG A 151 20.91 -6.19 0.89
C ARG A 151 21.57 -7.27 1.73
N ALA A 152 21.84 -8.41 1.13
CA ALA A 152 22.73 -9.40 1.73
C ALA A 152 24.17 -8.86 1.74
N ARG A 153 24.91 -9.21 2.79
CA ARG A 153 26.35 -8.92 2.93
C ARG A 153 27.20 -10.01 2.30
#